data_6509f07974b546cc1adc5fea342f50f2
#
_entry.id   6509f07974b546cc1adc5fea342f50f2
#
_cell.length_a   1.000
_cell.length_b   1.000
_cell.length_c   1.000
_cell.angle_alpha   90.00
_cell.angle_beta   90.00
_cell.angle_gamma   90.00
#
_symmetry.space_group_name_H-M   'P 1'
#
loop_
_entity.id
_entity.type
_entity.pdbx_description
1 polymer ?
#
loop_
_entity_poly.entity_id
_entity_poly.type
_entity_poly.pdbx_seq_one_letter_code
_entity_poly.pdbx_strand_id
1 'polypeptide(L)'
;KSGGCYQKLKEAAQAYYPDSRVAACWSAQDCITADSIPFIGAYASDRPGWLVASGFQKWGMSSSMVSAMLLRDKICNIENPYAETFAPSRFSTEEIPQIARDSGHAVKGLAKRFFHVPEETANMLERGHGAVVETSQGKMGVYKSEEGELFKVNIVCPHLGCELTWNPDEQSWDCPCHGSRFDVRGNLLDGPAQEGIQYE
;
A
#
# COMPACT_ATOMS: atom_id res chain seq x y z
N LYS A 1 -5.27 15.19 8.65
CA LYS A 1 -6.27 15.14 7.56
C LYS A 1 -5.64 14.37 6.43
N SER A 2 -6.15 13.21 6.11
CA SER A 2 -5.88 12.47 4.89
C SER A 2 -6.87 12.94 3.82
N GLY A 3 -6.44 13.02 2.55
CA GLY A 3 -7.28 13.40 1.43
C GLY A 3 -6.96 14.76 0.81
N GLY A 4 -7.60 15.06 -0.31
CA GLY A 4 -7.42 16.30 -1.09
C GLY A 4 -6.22 16.29 -2.02
N CYS A 5 -5.50 15.17 -2.18
CA CYS A 5 -4.37 15.06 -3.10
C CYS A 5 -4.84 15.13 -4.56
N TYR A 6 -5.96 14.50 -4.90
CA TYR A 6 -6.51 14.54 -6.24
C TYR A 6 -6.95 15.94 -6.65
N GLN A 7 -7.55 16.69 -5.72
CA GLN A 7 -7.94 18.06 -6.00
C GLN A 7 -6.73 18.93 -6.34
N LYS A 8 -5.64 18.82 -5.57
CA LYS A 8 -4.38 19.54 -5.84
C LYS A 8 -3.78 19.16 -7.20
N LEU A 9 -3.81 17.88 -7.56
CA LEU A 9 -3.32 17.42 -8.86
C LEU A 9 -4.18 17.95 -10.01
N LYS A 10 -5.51 17.97 -9.85
CA LYS A 10 -6.44 18.54 -10.83
C LYS A 10 -6.19 20.04 -11.03
N GLU A 11 -6.06 20.78 -9.94
CA GLU A 11 -5.76 22.23 -9.99
C GLU A 11 -4.42 22.50 -10.67
N ALA A 12 -3.37 21.73 -10.35
CA ALA A 12 -2.08 21.84 -11.01
C ALA A 12 -2.16 21.52 -12.50
N ALA A 13 -2.86 20.43 -12.87
CA ALA A 13 -3.03 20.07 -14.26
C ALA A 13 -3.77 21.14 -15.06
N GLN A 14 -4.84 21.69 -14.51
CA GLN A 14 -5.61 22.78 -15.15
C GLN A 14 -4.83 24.08 -15.26
N ALA A 15 -3.92 24.36 -14.32
CA ALA A 15 -3.06 25.55 -14.40
C ALA A 15 -2.09 25.49 -15.59
N TYR A 16 -1.56 24.28 -15.91
CA TYR A 16 -0.67 24.09 -17.05
C TYR A 16 -1.42 23.80 -18.38
N TYR A 17 -2.61 23.20 -18.28
CA TYR A 17 -3.43 22.76 -19.42
C TYR A 17 -4.88 23.19 -19.20
N PRO A 18 -5.24 24.48 -19.40
CA PRO A 18 -6.57 25.02 -19.04
C PRO A 18 -7.75 24.31 -19.73
N ASP A 19 -7.54 23.82 -20.95
CA ASP A 19 -8.57 23.11 -21.74
C ASP A 19 -8.63 21.61 -21.46
N SER A 20 -7.81 21.10 -20.52
CA SER A 20 -7.81 19.68 -20.18
C SER A 20 -9.01 19.30 -19.33
N ARG A 21 -9.47 18.05 -19.48
CA ARG A 21 -10.43 17.42 -18.58
C ARG A 21 -9.85 16.18 -17.93
N VAL A 22 -10.16 15.98 -16.67
CA VAL A 22 -9.78 14.75 -15.97
C VAL A 22 -10.64 13.60 -16.52
N ALA A 23 -9.98 12.59 -17.09
CA ALA A 23 -10.65 11.38 -17.60
C ALA A 23 -10.76 10.30 -16.51
N ALA A 24 -9.72 10.14 -15.67
CA ALA A 24 -9.68 9.18 -14.59
C ALA A 24 -8.68 9.63 -13.50
N CYS A 25 -8.89 9.15 -12.29
CA CYS A 25 -7.95 9.29 -11.17
C CYS A 25 -7.83 7.92 -10.49
N TRP A 26 -6.63 7.57 -10.06
CA TRP A 26 -6.37 6.38 -9.27
C TRP A 26 -5.09 6.55 -8.46
N SER A 27 -4.96 5.76 -7.39
CA SER A 27 -3.73 5.58 -6.64
C SER A 27 -3.17 4.19 -6.84
N ALA A 28 -1.86 4.07 -6.83
CA ALA A 28 -1.17 2.79 -6.88
C ALA A 28 -0.07 2.74 -5.82
N GLN A 29 0.17 1.55 -5.27
CA GLN A 29 1.25 1.30 -4.34
C GLN A 29 2.51 0.88 -5.11
N ASP A 30 3.67 1.36 -4.66
CA ASP A 30 4.96 0.99 -5.23
C ASP A 30 5.75 0.13 -4.24
N CYS A 31 6.34 -0.96 -4.73
CA CYS A 31 7.31 -1.74 -3.96
C CYS A 31 8.64 -1.00 -3.94
N ILE A 32 9.13 -0.68 -2.74
CA ILE A 32 10.40 0.01 -2.52
C ILE A 32 11.29 -0.90 -1.69
N THR A 33 12.51 -1.15 -2.17
CA THR A 33 13.55 -1.84 -1.42
C THR A 33 14.23 -0.88 -0.45
N ALA A 34 14.83 -1.39 0.63
CA ALA A 34 15.45 -0.55 1.65
C ALA A 34 16.61 0.31 1.12
N ASP A 35 17.34 -0.21 0.13
CA ASP A 35 18.47 0.46 -0.54
C ASP A 35 18.08 1.18 -1.84
N SER A 36 16.80 1.17 -2.20
CA SER A 36 16.27 1.73 -3.46
C SER A 36 16.80 1.08 -4.74
N ILE A 37 17.47 -0.07 -4.65
CA ILE A 37 17.92 -0.86 -5.80
C ILE A 37 16.94 -2.03 -5.99
N PRO A 38 16.40 -2.28 -7.20
CA PRO A 38 15.51 -3.41 -7.45
C PRO A 38 16.12 -4.77 -7.08
N PHE A 39 15.28 -5.72 -6.68
CA PHE A 39 15.67 -7.12 -6.55
C PHE A 39 15.47 -7.84 -7.88
N ILE A 40 16.55 -8.36 -8.47
CA ILE A 40 16.52 -9.08 -9.74
C ILE A 40 17.46 -10.29 -9.65
N GLY A 41 16.93 -11.50 -9.79
CA GLY A 41 17.75 -12.72 -9.75
C GLY A 41 17.05 -13.92 -9.15
N ALA A 42 17.81 -14.86 -8.58
CA ALA A 42 17.28 -16.01 -7.92
C ALA A 42 16.54 -15.61 -6.62
N TYR A 43 15.33 -16.12 -6.44
CA TYR A 43 14.50 -15.83 -5.26
C TYR A 43 15.16 -16.34 -3.97
N ALA A 44 15.66 -17.58 -4.00
CA ALA A 44 16.35 -18.20 -2.88
C ALA A 44 17.36 -19.24 -3.38
N SER A 45 18.37 -19.54 -2.57
CA SER A 45 19.45 -20.48 -2.94
C SER A 45 18.95 -21.93 -3.09
N ASP A 46 17.92 -22.31 -2.34
CA ASP A 46 17.28 -23.65 -2.40
C ASP A 46 16.24 -23.77 -3.51
N ARG A 47 15.96 -22.68 -4.23
CA ARG A 47 14.97 -22.59 -5.30
C ARG A 47 15.56 -22.01 -6.60
N PRO A 48 16.55 -22.64 -7.23
CA PRO A 48 17.32 -22.05 -8.33
C PRO A 48 16.49 -21.77 -9.59
N GLY A 49 15.36 -22.44 -9.76
CA GLY A 49 14.42 -22.18 -10.87
C GLY A 49 13.44 -21.03 -10.62
N TRP A 50 13.41 -20.47 -9.41
CA TRP A 50 12.53 -19.37 -9.08
C TRP A 50 13.29 -18.05 -9.23
N LEU A 51 12.83 -17.24 -10.15
CA LEU A 51 13.42 -15.94 -10.44
C LEU A 51 12.45 -14.82 -10.02
N VAL A 52 12.99 -13.72 -9.54
CA VAL A 52 12.23 -12.55 -9.11
C VAL A 52 12.79 -11.29 -9.75
N ALA A 53 11.90 -10.36 -10.06
CA ALA A 53 12.20 -8.99 -10.44
C ALA A 53 11.14 -8.09 -9.77
N SER A 54 11.55 -7.26 -8.80
CA SER A 54 10.65 -6.46 -7.96
C SER A 54 11.36 -5.25 -7.36
N GLY A 55 10.58 -4.35 -6.73
CA GLY A 55 11.14 -3.19 -6.06
C GLY A 55 11.48 -2.05 -7.02
N PHE A 56 10.76 -1.93 -8.12
CA PHE A 56 11.04 -0.96 -9.20
C PHE A 56 10.65 0.47 -8.87
N GLN A 57 9.97 0.71 -7.74
CA GLN A 57 9.43 2.02 -7.41
C GLN A 57 8.62 2.57 -8.60
N LYS A 58 8.99 3.77 -9.11
CA LYS A 58 8.36 4.37 -10.30
C LYS A 58 9.13 4.14 -11.59
N TRP A 59 10.18 3.28 -11.57
CA TRP A 59 11.08 3.03 -12.69
C TRP A 59 10.81 1.70 -13.41
N GLY A 60 9.57 1.21 -13.38
CA GLY A 60 9.20 -0.07 -13.96
C GLY A 60 9.61 -0.23 -15.43
N MET A 61 9.45 0.81 -16.26
CA MET A 61 9.79 0.76 -17.67
C MET A 61 11.29 0.53 -17.93
N SER A 62 12.17 1.29 -17.28
CA SER A 62 13.62 1.12 -17.41
C SER A 62 14.13 -0.11 -16.67
N SER A 63 13.62 -0.37 -15.46
CA SER A 63 14.01 -1.53 -14.65
C SER A 63 13.60 -2.85 -15.30
N SER A 64 12.52 -2.91 -16.09
CA SER A 64 12.14 -4.11 -16.83
C SER A 64 13.18 -4.53 -17.86
N MET A 65 13.82 -3.57 -18.54
CA MET A 65 14.89 -3.85 -19.50
C MET A 65 16.13 -4.42 -18.79
N VAL A 66 16.54 -3.82 -17.67
CA VAL A 66 17.65 -4.32 -16.85
C VAL A 66 17.32 -5.74 -16.32
N SER A 67 16.07 -5.94 -15.86
CA SER A 67 15.60 -7.26 -15.42
C SER A 67 15.70 -8.31 -16.52
N ALA A 68 15.23 -7.98 -17.73
CA ALA A 68 15.29 -8.89 -18.86
C ALA A 68 16.74 -9.31 -19.18
N MET A 69 17.70 -8.37 -19.15
CA MET A 69 19.10 -8.66 -19.36
C MET A 69 19.69 -9.57 -18.28
N LEU A 70 19.49 -9.23 -17.00
CA LEU A 70 20.03 -9.99 -15.88
C LEU A 70 19.42 -11.40 -15.78
N LEU A 71 18.09 -11.51 -15.97
CA LEU A 71 17.40 -12.80 -15.91
C LEU A 71 17.76 -13.67 -17.11
N ARG A 72 17.89 -13.11 -18.34
CA ARG A 72 18.42 -13.83 -19.49
C ARG A 72 19.81 -14.40 -19.20
N ASP A 73 20.73 -13.57 -18.70
CA ASP A 73 22.09 -14.01 -18.41
C ASP A 73 22.11 -15.12 -17.36
N LYS A 74 21.28 -14.98 -16.32
CA LYS A 74 21.11 -16.01 -15.30
C LYS A 74 20.58 -17.33 -15.87
N ILE A 75 19.56 -17.29 -16.73
CA ILE A 75 18.96 -18.49 -17.35
C ILE A 75 19.95 -19.17 -18.31
N CYS A 76 20.71 -18.36 -19.04
CA CYS A 76 21.71 -18.85 -20.02
C CYS A 76 23.07 -19.18 -19.40
N ASN A 77 23.24 -19.08 -18.07
CA ASN A 77 24.51 -19.22 -17.35
C ASN A 77 25.63 -18.31 -17.90
N ILE A 78 25.28 -17.10 -18.28
CA ILE A 78 26.21 -16.05 -18.71
C ILE A 78 26.58 -15.22 -17.47
N GLU A 79 27.87 -15.03 -17.24
CA GLU A 79 28.34 -14.19 -16.17
C GLU A 79 27.99 -12.72 -16.45
N ASN A 80 27.42 -12.03 -15.43
CA ASN A 80 27.05 -10.62 -15.54
C ASN A 80 27.61 -9.86 -14.34
N PRO A 81 28.48 -8.84 -14.53
CA PRO A 81 29.17 -8.15 -13.44
C PRO A 81 28.23 -7.37 -12.51
N TYR A 82 26.99 -7.11 -12.93
CA TYR A 82 25.99 -6.42 -12.12
C TYR A 82 25.08 -7.36 -11.34
N ALA A 83 25.16 -8.67 -11.55
CA ALA A 83 24.25 -9.64 -10.96
C ALA A 83 24.22 -9.54 -9.42
N GLU A 84 25.35 -9.36 -8.77
CA GLU A 84 25.44 -9.25 -7.31
C GLU A 84 24.77 -7.98 -6.78
N THR A 85 24.88 -6.85 -7.49
CA THR A 85 24.26 -5.59 -7.11
C THR A 85 22.75 -5.68 -7.04
N PHE A 86 22.14 -6.49 -7.91
CA PHE A 86 20.68 -6.66 -7.96
C PHE A 86 20.20 -7.93 -7.26
N ALA A 87 21.08 -8.75 -6.73
CA ALA A 87 20.72 -10.05 -6.14
C ALA A 87 19.71 -9.89 -4.98
N PRO A 88 18.64 -10.68 -4.92
CA PRO A 88 17.72 -10.67 -3.78
C PRO A 88 18.35 -11.05 -2.46
N SER A 89 19.44 -11.80 -2.50
CA SER A 89 20.22 -12.21 -1.32
C SER A 89 21.21 -11.15 -0.82
N ARG A 90 21.37 -10.02 -1.54
CA ARG A 90 22.22 -8.93 -1.04
C ARG A 90 21.64 -8.40 0.27
N PHE A 91 22.47 -8.20 1.23
CA PHE A 91 22.11 -7.57 2.50
C PHE A 91 23.26 -6.66 2.93
N SER A 92 22.93 -5.43 3.28
CA SER A 92 23.88 -4.48 3.86
C SER A 92 23.44 -4.08 5.27
N THR A 93 24.39 -4.01 6.19
CA THR A 93 24.14 -3.48 7.54
C THR A 93 23.71 -2.02 7.52
N GLU A 94 23.96 -1.30 6.44
CA GLU A 94 23.53 0.09 6.22
C GLU A 94 22.01 0.20 6.04
N GLU A 95 21.33 -0.89 5.69
CA GLU A 95 19.87 -0.96 5.53
C GLU A 95 19.13 -1.05 6.89
N ILE A 96 19.82 -1.47 7.95
CA ILE A 96 19.22 -1.68 9.28
C ILE A 96 18.48 -0.43 9.80
N PRO A 97 19.01 0.80 9.70
CA PRO A 97 18.29 2.00 10.15
C PRO A 97 17.02 2.30 9.34
N GLN A 98 16.98 1.95 8.06
CA GLN A 98 15.79 2.13 7.22
C GLN A 98 14.73 1.09 7.59
N ILE A 99 15.11 -0.18 7.68
CA ILE A 99 14.24 -1.28 8.12
C ILE A 99 13.66 -0.99 9.51
N ALA A 100 14.48 -0.46 10.43
CA ALA A 100 14.03 -0.09 11.77
C ALA A 100 13.02 1.08 11.74
N ARG A 101 13.21 2.07 10.87
CA ARG A 101 12.25 3.18 10.68
C ARG A 101 10.92 2.68 10.11
N ASP A 102 10.96 1.84 9.10
CA ASP A 102 9.78 1.29 8.45
C ASP A 102 9.01 0.37 9.42
N SER A 103 9.73 -0.45 10.19
CA SER A 103 9.17 -1.24 11.30
C SER A 103 8.57 -0.36 12.40
N GLY A 104 9.17 0.81 12.68
CA GLY A 104 8.64 1.80 13.62
C GLY A 104 7.28 2.38 13.18
N HIS A 105 7.06 2.56 11.89
CA HIS A 105 5.75 2.96 11.34
C HIS A 105 4.72 1.84 11.50
N ALA A 106 5.08 0.60 11.27
CA ALA A 106 4.22 -0.56 11.50
C ALA A 106 3.85 -0.71 12.99
N VAL A 107 4.82 -0.55 13.90
CA VAL A 107 4.57 -0.56 15.37
C VAL A 107 3.62 0.57 15.78
N LYS A 108 3.78 1.79 15.23
CA LYS A 108 2.82 2.89 15.47
C LYS A 108 1.42 2.56 14.96
N GLY A 109 1.30 1.92 13.80
CA GLY A 109 0.03 1.43 13.26
C GLY A 109 -0.64 0.41 14.19
N LEU A 110 0.13 -0.53 14.72
CA LEU A 110 -0.36 -1.49 15.73
C LEU A 110 -0.76 -0.79 17.05
N ALA A 111 0.01 0.21 17.49
CA ALA A 111 -0.25 0.94 18.73
C ALA A 111 -1.54 1.77 18.66
N LYS A 112 -1.97 2.23 17.47
CA LYS A 112 -3.24 2.97 17.29
C LYS A 112 -4.46 2.17 17.73
N ARG A 113 -4.41 0.83 17.72
CA ARG A 113 -5.51 -0.04 18.20
C ARG A 113 -5.89 0.21 19.67
N PHE A 114 -5.01 0.82 20.44
CA PHE A 114 -5.21 1.07 21.87
C PHE A 114 -5.76 2.48 22.19
N PHE A 115 -5.93 3.36 21.19
CA PHE A 115 -6.50 4.69 21.41
C PHE A 115 -8.02 4.67 21.16
N HIS A 116 -8.77 5.22 22.10
CA HIS A 116 -10.23 5.23 22.09
C HIS A 116 -10.81 6.38 21.25
N VAL A 117 -11.84 6.07 20.43
CA VAL A 117 -12.67 7.05 19.72
C VAL A 117 -14.14 6.77 20.10
N PRO A 118 -14.91 7.75 20.58
CA PRO A 118 -16.29 7.52 21.06
C PRO A 118 -17.25 7.03 19.99
N GLU A 119 -18.18 6.14 20.37
CA GLU A 119 -19.22 5.55 19.49
C GLU A 119 -20.20 6.58 18.91
N GLU A 120 -20.45 7.68 19.61
CA GLU A 120 -21.31 8.79 19.17
C GLU A 120 -20.88 9.38 17.80
N THR A 121 -19.64 9.19 17.40
CA THR A 121 -19.08 9.68 16.12
C THR A 121 -19.76 9.02 14.91
N ALA A 122 -20.25 7.79 15.02
CA ALA A 122 -20.91 7.08 13.91
C ALA A 122 -22.22 7.77 13.47
N ASN A 123 -23.01 8.27 14.41
CA ASN A 123 -24.27 8.96 14.12
C ASN A 123 -24.04 10.36 13.53
N MET A 124 -22.89 10.98 13.86
CA MET A 124 -22.51 12.32 13.43
C MET A 124 -21.75 12.34 12.09
N LEU A 125 -21.49 11.17 11.49
CA LEU A 125 -20.82 11.11 10.19
C LEU A 125 -21.64 11.82 9.13
N GLU A 126 -21.01 12.74 8.41
CA GLU A 126 -21.57 13.34 7.22
C GLU A 126 -21.64 12.30 6.08
N ARG A 127 -22.55 12.51 5.14
CA ARG A 127 -22.65 11.66 3.94
C ARG A 127 -21.35 11.72 3.13
N GLY A 128 -20.97 10.60 2.52
CA GLY A 128 -19.70 10.47 1.77
C GLY A 128 -18.45 10.33 2.66
N HIS A 129 -18.60 10.28 3.99
CA HIS A 129 -17.48 10.22 4.92
C HIS A 129 -17.36 8.89 5.64
N GLY A 130 -16.11 8.53 5.96
CA GLY A 130 -15.78 7.38 6.78
C GLY A 130 -14.92 7.74 7.99
N ALA A 131 -15.08 7.01 9.07
CA ALA A 131 -14.29 7.15 10.30
C ALA A 131 -14.15 5.82 11.01
N VAL A 132 -13.10 5.73 11.84
CA VAL A 132 -12.95 4.64 12.81
C VAL A 132 -13.72 5.02 14.07
N VAL A 133 -14.63 4.16 14.50
CA VAL A 133 -15.44 4.33 15.70
C VAL A 133 -15.23 3.17 16.65
N GLU A 134 -15.42 3.41 17.93
CA GLU A 134 -15.42 2.35 18.95
C GLU A 134 -16.86 1.92 19.23
N THR A 135 -17.10 0.63 19.13
CA THR A 135 -18.39 0.01 19.40
C THR A 135 -18.27 -0.93 20.63
N SER A 136 -19.38 -1.47 21.10
CA SER A 136 -19.37 -2.49 22.14
C SER A 136 -18.61 -3.77 21.76
N GLN A 137 -18.35 -3.99 20.47
CA GLN A 137 -17.61 -5.13 19.92
C GLN A 137 -16.14 -4.79 19.61
N GLY A 138 -15.71 -3.54 19.84
CA GLY A 138 -14.38 -3.03 19.53
C GLY A 138 -14.40 -1.94 18.46
N LYS A 139 -13.24 -1.62 17.91
CA LYS A 139 -13.11 -0.61 16.86
C LYS A 139 -13.56 -1.13 15.53
N MET A 140 -14.36 -0.31 14.84
CA MET A 140 -14.87 -0.59 13.48
C MET A 140 -14.66 0.61 12.57
N GLY A 141 -14.49 0.32 11.30
CA GLY A 141 -14.60 1.31 10.24
C GLY A 141 -16.05 1.51 9.87
N VAL A 142 -16.52 2.74 9.89
CA VAL A 142 -17.89 3.09 9.47
C VAL A 142 -17.81 4.09 8.33
N TYR A 143 -18.46 3.78 7.23
CA TYR A 143 -18.66 4.68 6.11
C TYR A 143 -20.15 4.96 5.92
N LYS A 144 -20.52 6.22 5.68
CA LYS A 144 -21.88 6.63 5.36
C LYS A 144 -21.94 7.08 3.91
N SER A 145 -22.73 6.36 3.10
CA SER A 145 -22.88 6.70 1.69
C SER A 145 -23.60 8.05 1.47
N GLU A 146 -23.61 8.54 0.24
CA GLU A 146 -24.34 9.75 -0.15
C GLU A 146 -25.86 9.56 0.05
N GLU A 147 -26.38 8.33 -0.07
CA GLU A 147 -27.77 7.97 0.18
C GLU A 147 -28.09 7.85 1.68
N GLY A 148 -27.04 7.80 2.53
CA GLY A 148 -27.16 7.69 3.99
C GLY A 148 -27.09 6.25 4.51
N GLU A 149 -26.78 5.28 3.67
CA GLU A 149 -26.53 3.89 4.07
C GLU A 149 -25.23 3.79 4.86
N LEU A 150 -25.22 3.01 5.93
CA LEU A 150 -24.03 2.78 6.77
C LEU A 150 -23.39 1.43 6.43
N PHE A 151 -22.10 1.47 6.14
CA PHE A 151 -21.25 0.30 5.92
C PHE A 151 -20.28 0.19 7.09
N LYS A 152 -20.21 -0.99 7.70
CA LYS A 152 -19.35 -1.27 8.84
C LYS A 152 -18.40 -2.39 8.51
N VAL A 153 -17.11 -2.19 8.77
CA VAL A 153 -16.07 -3.17 8.50
C VAL A 153 -15.12 -3.33 9.69
N ASN A 154 -14.57 -4.50 9.84
CA ASN A 154 -13.44 -4.73 10.73
C ASN A 154 -12.21 -4.01 10.15
N ILE A 155 -11.57 -3.15 10.95
CA ILE A 155 -10.40 -2.37 10.52
C ILE A 155 -9.06 -3.02 10.84
N VAL A 156 -9.03 -4.32 11.06
CA VAL A 156 -7.80 -5.07 11.28
C VAL A 156 -7.33 -5.68 9.97
N CYS A 157 -6.19 -5.22 9.46
CA CYS A 157 -5.60 -5.73 8.24
C CYS A 157 -5.23 -7.22 8.38
N PRO A 158 -5.73 -8.12 7.53
CA PRO A 158 -5.45 -9.55 7.63
C PRO A 158 -4.00 -9.91 7.33
N HIS A 159 -3.21 -9.00 6.72
CA HIS A 159 -1.79 -9.23 6.48
C HIS A 159 -0.99 -9.40 7.77
N LEU A 160 -0.90 -8.36 8.61
CA LEU A 160 -0.14 -8.36 9.87
C LEU A 160 -0.86 -7.63 11.02
N GLY A 161 -2.17 -7.47 10.96
CA GLY A 161 -2.98 -6.98 12.06
C GLY A 161 -2.92 -5.45 12.31
N CYS A 162 -2.37 -4.65 11.39
CA CYS A 162 -2.36 -3.19 11.53
C CYS A 162 -3.78 -2.63 11.44
N GLU A 163 -4.05 -1.53 12.16
CA GLU A 163 -5.31 -0.80 12.07
C GLU A 163 -5.37 -0.02 10.74
N LEU A 164 -6.46 -0.20 10.01
CA LEU A 164 -6.73 0.51 8.74
C LEU A 164 -7.13 1.96 9.01
N THR A 165 -6.94 2.81 8.01
CA THR A 165 -7.33 4.21 8.02
C THR A 165 -8.22 4.53 6.84
N TRP A 166 -9.19 5.43 7.02
CA TRP A 166 -10.05 5.89 5.94
C TRP A 166 -9.30 6.79 4.96
N ASN A 167 -9.43 6.49 3.68
CA ASN A 167 -8.96 7.32 2.57
C ASN A 167 -10.16 7.98 1.87
N PRO A 168 -10.41 9.27 2.06
CA PRO A 168 -11.58 9.94 1.51
C PRO A 168 -11.48 10.18 0.00
N ASP A 169 -10.27 10.23 -0.58
CA ASP A 169 -10.09 10.45 -2.02
C ASP A 169 -10.44 9.19 -2.83
N GLU A 170 -10.17 8.00 -2.27
CA GLU A 170 -10.42 6.70 -2.90
C GLU A 170 -11.67 6.00 -2.36
N GLN A 171 -12.27 6.53 -1.29
CA GLN A 171 -13.34 5.89 -0.52
C GLN A 171 -12.98 4.44 -0.15
N SER A 172 -11.81 4.27 0.45
CA SER A 172 -11.24 2.98 0.80
C SER A 172 -10.67 2.96 2.21
N TRP A 173 -10.50 1.75 2.75
CA TRP A 173 -9.79 1.48 3.99
C TRP A 173 -8.37 1.06 3.65
N ASP A 174 -7.39 1.88 3.99
CA ASP A 174 -6.00 1.69 3.61
C ASP A 174 -5.15 1.29 4.81
N CYS A 175 -4.28 0.30 4.62
CA CYS A 175 -3.32 -0.12 5.63
C CYS A 175 -2.07 0.77 5.59
N PRO A 176 -1.77 1.53 6.65
CA PRO A 176 -0.61 2.44 6.67
C PRO A 176 0.72 1.70 6.82
N CYS A 177 0.70 0.39 7.08
CA CYS A 177 1.90 -0.41 7.30
C CYS A 177 2.53 -0.88 5.99
N HIS A 178 1.73 -1.54 5.13
CA HIS A 178 2.24 -2.16 3.89
C HIS A 178 1.34 -1.91 2.68
N GLY A 179 0.34 -1.02 2.79
CA GLY A 179 -0.42 -0.52 1.67
C GLY A 179 -1.60 -1.38 1.21
N SER A 180 -2.00 -2.45 1.93
CA SER A 180 -3.23 -3.17 1.58
C SER A 180 -4.43 -2.22 1.59
N ARG A 181 -5.33 -2.37 0.61
CA ARG A 181 -6.48 -1.51 0.43
C ARG A 181 -7.76 -2.31 0.29
N PHE A 182 -8.84 -1.80 0.86
CA PHE A 182 -10.14 -2.46 0.88
C PHE A 182 -11.23 -1.44 0.55
N ASP A 183 -12.25 -1.86 -0.16
CA ASP A 183 -13.41 -1.02 -0.43
C ASP A 183 -14.27 -0.79 0.83
N VAL A 184 -15.35 -0.02 0.68
CA VAL A 184 -16.29 0.30 1.77
C VAL A 184 -17.00 -0.93 2.33
N ARG A 185 -17.03 -2.04 1.59
CA ARG A 185 -17.62 -3.34 1.98
C ARG A 185 -16.57 -4.34 2.48
N GLY A 186 -15.30 -3.94 2.54
CA GLY A 186 -14.21 -4.80 2.99
C GLY A 186 -13.63 -5.72 1.92
N ASN A 187 -14.05 -5.62 0.65
CA ASN A 187 -13.43 -6.38 -0.43
C ASN A 187 -12.00 -5.89 -0.68
N LEU A 188 -11.07 -6.83 -0.89
CA LEU A 188 -9.68 -6.50 -1.19
C LEU A 188 -9.57 -5.79 -2.55
N LEU A 189 -8.96 -4.59 -2.55
CA LEU A 189 -8.64 -3.81 -3.76
C LEU A 189 -7.17 -3.97 -4.15
N ASP A 190 -6.27 -4.00 -3.15
CA ASP A 190 -4.82 -4.07 -3.40
C ASP A 190 -4.09 -4.76 -2.24
N GLY A 191 -3.03 -5.53 -2.57
CA GLY A 191 -2.22 -6.29 -1.62
C GLY A 191 -1.32 -5.42 -0.72
N PRO A 192 -0.53 -6.05 0.16
CA PRO A 192 -0.15 -7.47 0.23
C PRO A 192 -1.12 -8.42 0.95
N ALA A 193 -2.22 -7.96 1.55
CA ALA A 193 -3.26 -8.86 2.06
C ALA A 193 -3.74 -9.82 0.96
N GLN A 194 -4.16 -11.03 1.34
CA GLN A 194 -4.60 -12.07 0.41
C GLN A 194 -6.13 -12.27 0.44
N GLU A 195 -6.79 -11.65 1.40
CA GLU A 195 -8.23 -11.74 1.61
C GLU A 195 -8.81 -10.39 2.04
N GLY A 196 -10.12 -10.24 1.92
CA GLY A 196 -10.85 -9.08 2.39
C GLY A 196 -10.97 -9.04 3.92
N ILE A 197 -11.53 -7.94 4.42
CA ILE A 197 -11.89 -7.75 5.84
C ILE A 197 -13.38 -8.06 6.03
N GLN A 198 -13.75 -8.46 7.26
CA GLN A 198 -15.16 -8.77 7.56
C GLN A 198 -16.02 -7.51 7.45
N TYR A 199 -17.19 -7.68 6.83
CA TYR A 199 -18.27 -6.69 6.71
C TYR A 199 -19.44 -7.08 7.64
N GLU A 200 -20.02 -6.10 8.35
CA GLU A 200 -21.21 -6.24 9.19
C GLU A 200 -22.38 -5.37 8.68
#